data_c2fef37baaf7683d622caa745df6015e
#
_entry.id   c2fef37baaf7683d622caa745df6015e
#
_cell.length_a   1.000
_cell.length_b   1.000
_cell.length_c   1.000
_cell.angle_alpha   90.00
_cell.angle_beta   90.00
_cell.angle_gamma   90.00
#
_symmetry.space_group_name_H-M   'P 1'
#
loop_
_entity.id
_entity.type
_entity.pdbx_description
1 polymer ?
#
loop_
_entity_poly.entity_id
_entity_poly.type
_entity_poly.pdbx_seq_one_letter_code
_entity_poly.pdbx_strand_id
1 'polypeptide(L)'
;KQVLNYRAHLPEGKRRILYVDTEQSRYHCHTVLERILRLAGLPTTADSENLDFICLREYSPTVRISVIDYALRQGKGYGLVIIDGIRDLMLDINSTSESVEVINKMMEWSSRYDLHIHCVLHLNKGDNNVRGHIGTEMSNKAETVLVISKCNENPSVSEVHALHIREKEFKPFAFTVDDNGLPVIAEGHTFGDTPKPRQRTSFTELSIEQHREALSAAFDGKPIRGFENVLQRLIASYENIGFKRGRSVMIKLLQYLTDNLKLVVKQDKLFYYDMTPAEARLFDEE
;
A
#
# COMPACT_ATOMS: atom_id res chain seq x y z
N LYS A 1 29.26 -4.86 0.15
CA LYS A 1 28.86 -5.96 1.05
C LYS A 1 27.45 -6.41 0.69
N GLN A 2 27.16 -7.69 0.80
CA GLN A 2 25.83 -8.28 0.61
C GLN A 2 25.20 -8.54 1.99
N VAL A 3 23.92 -8.23 2.13
CA VAL A 3 23.09 -8.57 3.29
C VAL A 3 21.86 -9.32 2.79
N LEU A 4 21.63 -10.53 3.27
CA LEU A 4 20.65 -11.44 2.70
C LEU A 4 20.88 -11.59 1.17
N ASN A 5 19.85 -11.33 0.37
CA ASN A 5 19.94 -11.31 -1.09
C ASN A 5 20.11 -9.90 -1.69
N TYR A 6 20.35 -8.90 -0.84
CA TYR A 6 20.54 -7.52 -1.30
C TYR A 6 22.01 -7.19 -1.46
N ARG A 7 22.34 -6.53 -2.56
CA ARG A 7 23.64 -5.96 -2.83
C ARG A 7 23.49 -4.54 -3.35
N ALA A 8 23.95 -3.56 -2.58
CA ALA A 8 23.91 -2.17 -2.99
C ALA A 8 25.12 -1.81 -3.87
N HIS A 9 24.88 -1.04 -4.90
CA HIS A 9 25.86 -0.40 -5.76
C HIS A 9 25.55 1.09 -5.81
N LEU A 10 26.25 1.87 -4.98
CA LEU A 10 26.11 3.34 -5.03
C LEU A 10 27.20 3.91 -5.95
N PRO A 11 26.87 4.96 -6.74
CA PRO A 11 27.82 5.61 -7.62
C PRO A 11 29.03 6.18 -6.85
N GLU A 12 30.15 6.32 -7.54
CA GLU A 12 31.31 7.01 -6.99
C GLU A 12 30.97 8.47 -6.65
N GLY A 13 31.43 8.95 -5.52
CA GLY A 13 31.07 10.28 -5.00
C GLY A 13 29.68 10.38 -4.33
N LYS A 14 28.83 9.34 -4.40
CA LYS A 14 27.50 9.28 -3.81
C LYS A 14 27.32 8.09 -2.87
N ARG A 15 28.29 7.87 -2.00
CA ARG A 15 28.32 6.70 -1.10
C ARG A 15 27.64 6.91 0.24
N ARG A 16 27.16 8.12 0.51
CA ARG A 16 26.49 8.41 1.77
C ARG A 16 25.02 7.99 1.72
N ILE A 17 24.50 7.61 2.88
CA ILE A 17 23.13 7.20 3.11
C ILE A 17 22.51 8.18 4.13
N LEU A 18 21.34 8.68 3.82
CA LEU A 18 20.49 9.40 4.76
C LEU A 18 19.37 8.47 5.21
N TYR A 19 19.35 8.11 6.49
CA TYR A 19 18.25 7.35 7.09
C TYR A 19 17.39 8.30 7.93
N VAL A 20 16.12 8.39 7.64
CA VAL A 20 15.14 9.23 8.34
C VAL A 20 14.10 8.33 8.96
N ASP A 21 14.03 8.32 10.29
CA ASP A 21 13.00 7.62 11.05
C ASP A 21 11.96 8.64 11.55
N THR A 22 10.70 8.42 11.22
CA THR A 22 9.58 9.30 11.58
C THR A 22 8.63 8.69 12.60
N GLU A 23 8.79 7.40 12.90
CA GLU A 23 7.85 6.64 13.73
C GLU A 23 8.40 6.28 15.10
N GLN A 24 9.68 5.93 15.20
CA GLN A 24 10.23 5.29 16.39
C GLN A 24 10.76 6.29 17.42
N SER A 25 10.80 5.86 18.68
CA SER A 25 11.47 6.63 19.72
C SER A 25 12.99 6.63 19.51
N ARG A 26 13.70 7.61 20.10
CA ARG A 26 15.15 7.70 20.01
C ARG A 26 15.86 6.42 20.47
N TYR A 27 15.33 5.75 21.49
CA TYR A 27 15.86 4.48 21.98
C TYR A 27 15.80 3.39 20.89
N HIS A 28 14.66 3.23 20.23
CA HIS A 28 14.50 2.24 19.16
C HIS A 28 15.30 2.63 17.91
N CYS A 29 15.36 3.90 17.55
CA CYS A 29 16.23 4.41 16.49
C CYS A 29 17.70 4.04 16.74
N HIS A 30 18.17 4.21 17.99
CA HIS A 30 19.55 3.80 18.37
C HIS A 30 19.77 2.30 18.19
N THR A 31 18.78 1.48 18.59
CA THR A 31 18.86 0.02 18.39
C THR A 31 18.89 -0.36 16.90
N VAL A 32 18.13 0.33 16.05
CA VAL A 32 18.16 0.13 14.59
C VAL A 32 19.53 0.53 14.04
N LEU A 33 20.06 1.68 14.45
CA LEU A 33 21.38 2.16 14.04
C LEU A 33 22.48 1.16 14.42
N GLU A 34 22.50 0.65 15.65
CA GLU A 34 23.47 -0.36 16.08
C GLU A 34 23.42 -1.63 15.21
N ARG A 35 22.20 -2.11 14.87
CA ARG A 35 22.04 -3.26 13.98
C ARG A 35 22.59 -2.98 12.58
N ILE A 36 22.34 -1.80 12.03
CA ILE A 36 22.89 -1.38 10.73
C ILE A 36 24.42 -1.38 10.79
N LEU A 37 25.01 -0.80 11.82
CA LEU A 37 26.48 -0.75 11.98
C LEU A 37 27.06 -2.16 12.13
N ARG A 38 26.47 -3.04 12.94
CA ARG A 38 26.89 -4.45 13.07
C ARG A 38 26.80 -5.19 11.74
N LEU A 39 25.71 -5.05 10.97
CA LEU A 39 25.56 -5.62 9.64
C LEU A 39 26.61 -5.10 8.67
N ALA A 40 26.99 -3.83 8.79
CA ALA A 40 28.06 -3.22 8.01
C ALA A 40 29.47 -3.68 8.45
N GLY A 41 29.60 -4.28 9.63
CA GLY A 41 30.89 -4.63 10.24
C GLY A 41 31.61 -3.39 10.77
N LEU A 42 30.86 -2.38 11.19
CA LEU A 42 31.35 -1.13 11.74
C LEU A 42 31.21 -1.10 13.27
N PRO A 43 32.04 -0.34 13.97
CA PRO A 43 31.90 -0.13 15.42
C PRO A 43 30.57 0.54 15.74
N THR A 44 29.90 0.07 16.80
CA THR A 44 28.63 0.70 17.27
C THR A 44 28.87 1.91 18.17
N THR A 45 30.11 2.18 18.53
CA THR A 45 30.56 3.26 19.45
C THR A 45 31.10 4.48 18.73
N ALA A 46 31.11 4.48 17.39
CA ALA A 46 31.63 5.58 16.59
C ALA A 46 30.67 5.93 15.46
N ASP A 47 30.64 7.20 15.09
CA ASP A 47 29.88 7.68 13.95
C ASP A 47 30.43 7.10 12.64
N SER A 48 29.54 6.83 11.70
CA SER A 48 29.88 6.41 10.35
C SER A 48 29.93 7.61 9.42
N GLU A 49 31.02 7.77 8.70
CA GLU A 49 31.14 8.83 7.68
C GLU A 49 30.14 8.72 6.55
N ASN A 50 29.63 7.50 6.32
CA ASN A 50 28.72 7.21 5.20
C ASN A 50 27.24 7.08 5.60
N LEU A 51 26.89 7.34 6.86
CA LEU A 51 25.51 7.22 7.33
C LEU A 51 25.15 8.42 8.21
N ASP A 52 24.20 9.21 7.76
CA ASP A 52 23.48 10.17 8.60
C ASP A 52 22.15 9.55 9.01
N PHE A 53 21.91 9.40 10.33
CA PHE A 53 20.66 8.86 10.88
C PHE A 53 19.91 9.96 11.63
N ILE A 54 18.68 10.28 11.20
CA ILE A 54 17.88 11.39 11.75
C ILE A 54 16.58 10.85 12.32
N CYS A 55 16.28 11.18 13.59
CA CYS A 55 15.04 10.83 14.27
C CYS A 55 14.07 12.02 14.22
N LEU A 56 12.94 11.91 13.56
CA LEU A 56 11.98 12.99 13.33
C LEU A 56 10.60 12.77 13.94
N ARG A 57 10.42 11.75 14.76
CA ARG A 57 9.11 11.41 15.37
C ARG A 57 8.44 12.60 16.05
N GLU A 58 9.20 13.43 16.75
CA GLU A 58 8.69 14.53 17.60
C GLU A 58 8.27 15.77 16.80
N TYR A 59 8.48 15.78 15.48
CA TYR A 59 8.24 16.94 14.64
C TYR A 59 6.99 16.80 13.78
N SER A 60 6.42 17.93 13.37
CA SER A 60 5.28 17.95 12.42
C SER A 60 5.71 17.52 11.02
N PRO A 61 4.77 17.05 10.16
CA PRO A 61 5.08 16.67 8.79
C PRO A 61 5.83 17.73 7.99
N THR A 62 5.43 19.00 8.11
CA THR A 62 6.09 20.14 7.43
C THR A 62 7.54 20.28 7.89
N VAL A 63 7.81 20.16 9.19
CA VAL A 63 9.18 20.23 9.72
C VAL A 63 10.00 19.04 9.26
N ARG A 64 9.43 17.83 9.24
CA ARG A 64 10.11 16.61 8.73
C ARG A 64 10.56 16.81 7.28
N ILE A 65 9.67 17.26 6.39
CA ILE A 65 9.99 17.57 5.00
C ILE A 65 11.11 18.63 4.91
N SER A 66 11.01 19.69 5.69
CA SER A 66 12.02 20.75 5.70
C SER A 66 13.40 20.28 6.14
N VAL A 67 13.46 19.39 7.13
CA VAL A 67 14.73 18.81 7.62
C VAL A 67 15.36 17.91 6.55
N ILE A 68 14.57 17.07 5.88
CA ILE A 68 15.04 16.22 4.80
C ILE A 68 15.59 17.09 3.65
N ASP A 69 14.80 18.09 3.22
CA ASP A 69 15.19 19.01 2.15
C ASP A 69 16.49 19.77 2.50
N TYR A 70 16.60 20.23 3.73
CA TYR A 70 17.83 20.88 4.22
C TYR A 70 19.02 19.92 4.17
N ALA A 71 18.89 18.69 4.66
CA ALA A 71 19.97 17.69 4.64
C ALA A 71 20.45 17.42 3.20
N LEU A 72 19.51 17.28 2.25
CA LEU A 72 19.83 17.06 0.84
C LEU A 72 20.56 18.25 0.20
N ARG A 73 20.18 19.46 0.54
CA ARG A 73 20.84 20.71 0.05
C ARG A 73 22.28 20.87 0.51
N GLN A 74 22.67 20.22 1.62
CA GLN A 74 24.05 20.31 2.10
C GLN A 74 25.08 19.66 1.17
N GLY A 75 24.62 18.95 0.13
CA GLY A 75 25.52 18.42 -0.90
C GLY A 75 26.50 17.34 -0.44
N LYS A 76 26.14 16.58 0.60
CA LYS A 76 27.02 15.57 1.22
C LYS A 76 27.27 14.32 0.37
N GLY A 77 26.79 14.25 -0.85
CA GLY A 77 26.98 13.08 -1.73
C GLY A 77 26.12 11.88 -1.33
N TYR A 78 24.84 12.11 -0.95
CA TYR A 78 23.91 11.03 -0.73
C TYR A 78 23.57 10.31 -2.02
N GLY A 79 23.70 8.99 -2.04
CA GLY A 79 23.23 8.12 -3.13
C GLY A 79 21.95 7.36 -2.78
N LEU A 80 21.65 7.27 -1.47
CA LEU A 80 20.46 6.60 -0.96
C LEU A 80 19.84 7.41 0.17
N VAL A 81 18.53 7.59 0.11
CA VAL A 81 17.71 8.11 1.21
C VAL A 81 16.71 7.03 1.61
N ILE A 82 16.64 6.72 2.89
CA ILE A 82 15.63 5.81 3.47
C ILE A 82 14.68 6.65 4.31
N ILE A 83 13.38 6.54 4.05
CA ILE A 83 12.31 7.21 4.80
C ILE A 83 11.43 6.15 5.46
N ASP A 84 11.62 5.97 6.75
CA ASP A 84 10.91 5.00 7.59
C ASP A 84 10.01 5.76 8.58
N GLY A 85 8.79 5.91 8.29
CA GLY A 85 7.63 5.69 7.52
C GLY A 85 7.18 6.94 6.76
N ILE A 86 7.07 6.80 5.47
CA ILE A 86 6.68 7.92 4.60
C ILE A 86 5.30 8.52 4.91
N ARG A 87 4.40 7.73 5.46
CA ARG A 87 3.08 8.18 5.90
C ARG A 87 3.14 9.42 6.80
N ASP A 88 4.15 9.50 7.63
CA ASP A 88 4.27 10.56 8.65
C ASP A 88 4.76 11.89 8.08
N LEU A 89 4.99 11.97 6.77
CA LEU A 89 5.19 13.21 6.04
C LEU A 89 3.87 13.89 5.66
N MET A 90 2.72 13.31 6.06
CA MET A 90 1.36 13.82 5.77
C MET A 90 0.60 14.05 7.07
N LEU A 91 -0.36 14.97 7.03
CA LEU A 91 -1.33 15.18 8.11
C LEU A 91 -2.47 14.17 8.02
N ASP A 92 -3.06 14.00 6.83
CA ASP A 92 -4.15 13.05 6.58
C ASP A 92 -3.75 12.01 5.53
N ILE A 93 -3.64 10.74 5.97
CA ILE A 93 -3.33 9.58 5.12
C ILE A 93 -4.36 9.34 4.00
N ASN A 94 -5.58 9.85 4.16
CA ASN A 94 -6.65 9.72 3.19
C ASN A 94 -6.76 10.92 2.24
N SER A 95 -5.93 11.95 2.45
CA SER A 95 -5.86 13.11 1.58
C SER A 95 -5.15 12.75 0.26
N THR A 96 -5.90 12.78 -0.83
CA THR A 96 -5.35 12.54 -2.17
C THR A 96 -4.36 13.65 -2.56
N SER A 97 -4.65 14.92 -2.23
CA SER A 97 -3.79 16.05 -2.55
C SER A 97 -2.45 15.99 -1.82
N GLU A 98 -2.45 15.69 -0.51
CA GLU A 98 -1.21 15.52 0.27
C GLU A 98 -0.40 14.34 -0.22
N SER A 99 -1.07 13.23 -0.60
CA SER A 99 -0.40 12.06 -1.18
C SER A 99 0.36 12.41 -2.45
N VAL A 100 -0.29 13.11 -3.36
CA VAL A 100 0.33 13.55 -4.63
C VAL A 100 1.47 14.54 -4.37
N GLU A 101 1.32 15.47 -3.41
CA GLU A 101 2.36 16.43 -3.05
C GLU A 101 3.61 15.75 -2.51
N VAL A 102 3.46 14.81 -1.56
CA VAL A 102 4.58 14.05 -1.00
C VAL A 102 5.29 13.24 -2.07
N ILE A 103 4.55 12.55 -2.94
CA ILE A 103 5.14 11.78 -4.04
C ILE A 103 5.89 12.68 -5.03
N ASN A 104 5.33 13.81 -5.41
CA ASN A 104 6.01 14.77 -6.28
C ASN A 104 7.31 15.28 -5.63
N LYS A 105 7.30 15.47 -4.31
CA LYS A 105 8.49 15.85 -3.56
C LYS A 105 9.57 14.77 -3.60
N MET A 106 9.21 13.49 -3.47
CA MET A 106 10.15 12.37 -3.63
C MET A 106 10.73 12.34 -5.04
N MET A 107 9.89 12.52 -6.07
CA MET A 107 10.34 12.55 -7.46
C MET A 107 11.28 13.75 -7.73
N GLU A 108 10.97 14.93 -7.17
CA GLU A 108 11.83 16.12 -7.25
C GLU A 108 13.20 15.84 -6.62
N TRP A 109 13.23 15.30 -5.39
CA TRP A 109 14.50 15.01 -4.70
C TRP A 109 15.32 13.96 -5.43
N SER A 110 14.68 12.88 -5.87
CA SER A 110 15.35 11.81 -6.62
C SER A 110 16.02 12.36 -7.87
N SER A 111 15.30 13.17 -8.66
CA SER A 111 15.81 13.74 -9.90
C SER A 111 16.85 14.85 -9.65
N ARG A 112 16.54 15.81 -8.75
CA ARG A 112 17.40 16.97 -8.49
C ARG A 112 18.76 16.60 -7.93
N TYR A 113 18.79 15.62 -7.01
CA TYR A 113 20.00 15.19 -6.32
C TYR A 113 20.59 13.91 -6.90
N ASP A 114 19.95 13.34 -7.94
CA ASP A 114 20.35 12.11 -8.63
C ASP A 114 20.67 11.00 -7.60
N LEU A 115 19.67 10.62 -6.81
CA LEU A 115 19.75 9.65 -5.73
C LEU A 115 18.55 8.68 -5.74
N HIS A 116 18.71 7.53 -5.09
CA HIS A 116 17.64 6.59 -4.84
C HIS A 116 16.91 6.91 -3.54
N ILE A 117 15.57 6.83 -3.56
CA ILE A 117 14.74 6.94 -2.35
C ILE A 117 14.07 5.60 -2.08
N HIS A 118 14.27 5.08 -0.88
CA HIS A 118 13.60 3.90 -0.36
C HIS A 118 12.61 4.32 0.72
N CYS A 119 11.32 4.02 0.52
CA CYS A 119 10.28 4.36 1.47
C CYS A 119 9.73 3.12 2.16
N VAL A 120 9.44 3.21 3.45
CA VAL A 120 8.76 2.17 4.22
C VAL A 120 7.32 2.59 4.46
N LEU A 121 6.39 1.68 4.22
CA LEU A 121 4.97 1.88 4.43
C LEU A 121 4.32 0.60 4.93
N HIS A 122 3.55 0.70 6.02
CA HIS A 122 2.82 -0.44 6.55
C HIS A 122 1.63 -0.84 5.67
N LEU A 123 1.39 -2.15 5.59
CA LEU A 123 0.18 -2.70 4.97
C LEU A 123 -1.03 -2.50 5.89
N ASN A 124 -2.23 -2.56 5.33
CA ASN A 124 -3.46 -2.62 6.09
C ASN A 124 -3.55 -3.94 6.86
N LYS A 125 -4.07 -3.88 8.09
CA LYS A 125 -4.18 -5.08 8.95
C LYS A 125 -5.16 -6.16 8.45
N GLY A 126 -5.98 -5.88 7.45
CA GLY A 126 -7.07 -6.80 7.06
C GLY A 126 -7.03 -7.31 5.62
N ASP A 127 -6.24 -6.71 4.75
CA ASP A 127 -6.31 -7.04 3.32
C ASP A 127 -4.96 -7.07 2.57
N ASN A 128 -3.85 -6.92 3.25
CA ASN A 128 -2.50 -6.86 2.67
C ASN A 128 -2.32 -5.78 1.58
N ASN A 129 -3.26 -4.84 1.44
CA ASN A 129 -3.12 -3.71 0.56
C ASN A 129 -2.26 -2.63 1.21
N VAL A 130 -1.56 -1.86 0.39
CA VAL A 130 -0.82 -0.68 0.86
C VAL A 130 -1.78 0.33 1.48
N ARG A 131 -1.40 0.88 2.61
CA ARG A 131 -2.27 1.72 3.42
C ARG A 131 -2.48 3.11 2.84
N GLY A 132 -3.76 3.52 2.69
CA GLY A 132 -4.15 4.87 2.31
C GLY A 132 -3.93 5.22 0.84
N HIS A 133 -4.27 6.46 0.47
CA HIS A 133 -4.06 6.96 -0.90
C HIS A 133 -2.58 7.02 -1.26
N ILE A 134 -1.70 7.36 -0.32
CA ILE A 134 -0.26 7.40 -0.57
C ILE A 134 0.29 6.04 -1.01
N GLY A 135 -0.22 4.93 -0.48
CA GLY A 135 0.21 3.59 -0.90
C GLY A 135 -0.12 3.30 -2.37
N THR A 136 -1.28 3.72 -2.83
CA THR A 136 -1.69 3.59 -4.24
C THR A 136 -0.82 4.45 -5.15
N GLU A 137 -0.62 5.72 -4.79
CA GLU A 137 0.21 6.64 -5.57
C GLU A 137 1.67 6.21 -5.63
N MET A 138 2.23 5.74 -4.52
CA MET A 138 3.59 5.19 -4.49
C MET A 138 3.73 3.97 -5.40
N SER A 139 2.79 3.03 -5.35
CA SER A 139 2.81 1.83 -6.20
C SER A 139 2.77 2.18 -7.68
N ASN A 140 2.08 3.27 -8.07
CA ASN A 140 2.02 3.74 -9.45
C ASN A 140 3.33 4.39 -9.93
N LYS A 141 4.16 4.93 -9.02
CA LYS A 141 5.37 5.70 -9.36
C LYS A 141 6.67 4.97 -9.03
N ALA A 142 6.64 4.03 -8.08
CA ALA A 142 7.83 3.29 -7.69
C ALA A 142 8.34 2.38 -8.83
N GLU A 143 9.66 2.25 -8.93
CA GLU A 143 10.31 1.27 -9.80
C GLU A 143 10.13 -0.14 -9.28
N THR A 144 10.18 -0.30 -7.97
CA THR A 144 10.06 -1.59 -7.30
C THR A 144 9.25 -1.44 -6.01
N VAL A 145 8.29 -2.33 -5.81
CA VAL A 145 7.55 -2.47 -4.56
C VAL A 145 7.76 -3.87 -4.03
N LEU A 146 8.35 -3.95 -2.83
CA LEU A 146 8.58 -5.19 -2.10
C LEU A 146 7.58 -5.32 -0.97
N VAL A 147 7.08 -6.52 -0.76
CA VAL A 147 6.26 -6.86 0.40
C VAL A 147 7.03 -7.80 1.30
N ILE A 148 7.05 -7.45 2.58
CA ILE A 148 7.60 -8.29 3.64
C ILE A 148 6.45 -8.73 4.52
N SER A 149 6.21 -10.03 4.61
CA SER A 149 5.14 -10.61 5.41
C SER A 149 5.66 -11.72 6.32
N LYS A 150 4.97 -11.96 7.43
CA LYS A 150 5.24 -13.12 8.27
C LYS A 150 4.69 -14.38 7.60
N CYS A 151 5.45 -15.47 7.66
CA CYS A 151 4.96 -16.77 7.27
C CYS A 151 3.83 -17.21 8.22
N ASN A 152 2.70 -17.66 7.66
CA ASN A 152 1.55 -18.09 8.46
C ASN A 152 1.84 -19.36 9.30
N GLU A 153 2.64 -20.26 8.74
CA GLU A 153 2.99 -21.54 9.39
C GLU A 153 4.08 -21.38 10.44
N ASN A 154 4.99 -20.41 10.22
CA ASN A 154 6.08 -20.12 11.14
C ASN A 154 6.28 -18.60 11.28
N PRO A 155 5.67 -17.95 12.29
CA PRO A 155 5.75 -16.50 12.49
C PRO A 155 7.16 -15.95 12.75
N SER A 156 8.15 -16.80 13.04
CA SER A 156 9.56 -16.38 13.17
C SER A 156 10.21 -16.12 11.82
N VAL A 157 9.64 -16.66 10.73
CA VAL A 157 10.10 -16.47 9.36
C VAL A 157 9.38 -15.28 8.73
N SER A 158 10.12 -14.43 8.06
CA SER A 158 9.61 -13.34 7.21
C SER A 158 9.92 -13.65 5.75
N GLU A 159 8.94 -13.48 4.88
CA GLU A 159 9.03 -13.70 3.44
C GLU A 159 9.12 -12.37 2.71
N VAL A 160 9.94 -12.30 1.67
CA VAL A 160 10.11 -11.13 0.82
C VAL A 160 9.68 -11.47 -0.61
N HIS A 161 8.70 -10.76 -1.11
CA HIS A 161 8.13 -10.90 -2.44
C HIS A 161 8.17 -9.57 -3.20
N ALA A 162 8.30 -9.63 -4.53
CA ALA A 162 8.02 -8.48 -5.37
C ALA A 162 6.50 -8.37 -5.56
N LEU A 163 5.93 -7.20 -5.21
CA LEU A 163 4.54 -6.87 -5.57
C LEU A 163 4.51 -6.26 -6.98
N HIS A 164 5.48 -5.39 -7.26
CA HIS A 164 5.67 -4.75 -8.54
C HIS A 164 7.16 -4.51 -8.77
N ILE A 165 7.62 -4.78 -9.98
CA ILE A 165 9.00 -4.51 -10.39
C ILE A 165 8.99 -4.22 -11.90
N ARG A 166 9.62 -3.11 -12.32
CA ARG A 166 9.72 -2.73 -13.74
C ARG A 166 10.83 -3.46 -14.46
N GLU A 167 11.86 -3.85 -13.72
CA GLU A 167 12.99 -4.63 -14.20
C GLU A 167 12.75 -6.14 -14.07
N LYS A 168 13.79 -6.95 -14.20
CA LYS A 168 13.74 -8.39 -14.07
C LYS A 168 13.37 -8.80 -12.65
N GLU A 169 12.33 -9.63 -12.53
CA GLU A 169 11.90 -10.18 -11.25
C GLU A 169 13.01 -11.01 -10.58
N PHE A 170 13.07 -10.95 -9.26
CA PHE A 170 13.90 -11.81 -8.45
C PHE A 170 13.07 -12.94 -7.82
N LYS A 171 13.74 -14.03 -7.47
CA LYS A 171 13.09 -15.13 -6.74
C LYS A 171 12.77 -14.68 -5.31
N PRO A 172 11.55 -14.91 -4.80
CA PRO A 172 11.24 -14.68 -3.40
C PRO A 172 12.27 -15.32 -2.49
N PHE A 173 12.54 -14.71 -1.36
CA PHE A 173 13.41 -15.26 -0.34
C PHE A 173 12.83 -15.04 1.05
N ALA A 174 13.28 -15.83 2.02
CA ALA A 174 12.83 -15.76 3.39
C ALA A 174 14.00 -15.55 4.35
N PHE A 175 13.74 -14.92 5.47
CA PHE A 175 14.73 -14.70 6.51
C PHE A 175 14.11 -14.82 7.91
N THR A 176 14.93 -15.13 8.87
CA THR A 176 14.67 -15.07 10.30
C THR A 176 15.49 -13.95 10.91
N VAL A 177 15.20 -13.59 12.14
CA VAL A 177 16.02 -12.67 12.95
C VAL A 177 16.67 -13.50 14.05
N ASP A 178 18.01 -13.45 14.12
CA ASP A 178 18.79 -14.19 15.12
C ASP A 178 18.70 -13.55 16.51
N ASP A 179 19.33 -14.17 17.51
CA ASP A 179 19.33 -13.69 18.91
C ASP A 179 20.02 -12.33 19.08
N ASN A 180 20.86 -11.92 18.11
CA ASN A 180 21.49 -10.60 18.08
C ASN A 180 20.61 -9.55 17.38
N GLY A 181 19.42 -9.93 16.91
CA GLY A 181 18.52 -9.06 16.16
C GLY A 181 18.94 -8.84 14.70
N LEU A 182 19.80 -9.69 14.15
CA LEU A 182 20.28 -9.58 12.76
C LEU A 182 19.51 -10.52 11.84
N PRO A 183 19.20 -10.08 10.60
CA PRO A 183 18.50 -10.92 9.63
C PRO A 183 19.42 -12.00 9.06
N VAL A 184 18.96 -13.24 9.02
CA VAL A 184 19.64 -14.42 8.48
C VAL A 184 18.74 -15.13 7.49
N ILE A 185 19.27 -15.57 6.34
CA ILE A 185 18.49 -16.33 5.34
C ILE A 185 17.89 -17.58 5.99
N ALA A 186 16.61 -17.81 5.79
CA ALA A 186 15.92 -19.04 6.17
C ALA A 186 16.16 -20.09 5.08
N GLU A 187 17.27 -20.83 5.19
CA GLU A 187 17.59 -21.89 4.23
C GLU A 187 16.56 -23.00 4.26
N GLY A 188 16.22 -23.54 3.09
CA GLY A 188 15.25 -24.63 2.97
C GLY A 188 13.79 -24.23 3.19
N HIS A 189 13.50 -22.93 3.36
CA HIS A 189 12.12 -22.45 3.45
C HIS A 189 11.40 -22.72 2.12
N THR A 190 10.27 -23.41 2.21
CA THR A 190 9.36 -23.62 1.07
C THR A 190 8.28 -22.56 1.14
N PHE A 191 8.22 -21.74 0.10
CA PHE A 191 7.13 -20.77 -0.04
C PHE A 191 5.84 -21.57 -0.29
N GLY A 192 4.85 -21.41 0.59
CA GLY A 192 3.50 -21.84 0.28
C GLY A 192 3.04 -21.13 -1.02
N ASP A 193 2.04 -21.70 -1.70
CA ASP A 193 1.43 -20.98 -2.82
C ASP A 193 1.14 -19.56 -2.37
N THR A 194 1.92 -18.62 -2.88
CA THR A 194 1.67 -17.20 -2.62
C THR A 194 0.21 -16.97 -2.94
N PRO A 195 -0.63 -16.53 -1.99
CA PRO A 195 -1.95 -16.09 -2.36
C PRO A 195 -1.67 -14.97 -3.36
N LYS A 196 -1.82 -15.26 -4.66
CA LYS A 196 -1.88 -14.19 -5.67
C LYS A 196 -2.76 -13.13 -5.03
N PRO A 197 -2.34 -11.84 -4.95
CA PRO A 197 -3.23 -10.82 -4.41
C PRO A 197 -4.56 -11.13 -5.08
N ARG A 198 -5.57 -11.51 -4.30
CA ARG A 198 -6.88 -11.80 -4.85
C ARG A 198 -7.23 -10.52 -5.54
N GLN A 199 -7.14 -10.52 -6.87
CA GLN A 199 -7.68 -9.43 -7.68
C GLN A 199 -9.12 -9.35 -7.21
N ARG A 200 -9.38 -8.37 -6.35
CA ARG A 200 -10.75 -8.17 -5.85
C ARG A 200 -11.50 -7.71 -7.07
N THR A 201 -12.23 -8.64 -7.68
CA THR A 201 -13.15 -8.34 -8.77
C THR A 201 -13.86 -7.02 -8.46
N SER A 202 -13.71 -6.03 -9.32
CA SER A 202 -14.47 -4.80 -9.21
C SER A 202 -15.94 -5.12 -9.41
N PHE A 203 -16.87 -4.33 -8.82
CA PHE A 203 -18.30 -4.50 -9.14
C PHE A 203 -18.57 -4.22 -10.62
N THR A 204 -17.72 -3.47 -11.32
CA THR A 204 -17.82 -3.22 -12.77
C THR A 204 -17.39 -4.41 -13.63
N GLU A 205 -16.74 -5.42 -13.05
CA GLU A 205 -16.33 -6.67 -13.71
C GLU A 205 -17.34 -7.80 -13.53
N LEU A 206 -18.35 -7.60 -12.67
CA LEU A 206 -19.45 -8.54 -12.51
C LEU A 206 -20.31 -8.52 -13.77
N SER A 207 -20.76 -9.70 -14.21
CA SER A 207 -21.69 -9.79 -15.34
C SER A 207 -23.06 -9.23 -14.98
N ILE A 208 -23.84 -8.85 -16.00
CA ILE A 208 -25.21 -8.35 -15.79
C ILE A 208 -26.08 -9.43 -15.11
N GLU A 209 -25.86 -10.70 -15.43
CA GLU A 209 -26.56 -11.85 -14.82
C GLU A 209 -26.26 -11.91 -13.32
N GLN A 210 -24.98 -11.74 -12.90
CA GLN A 210 -24.60 -11.70 -11.48
C GLN A 210 -25.24 -10.52 -10.75
N HIS A 211 -25.29 -9.35 -11.38
CA HIS A 211 -26.03 -8.21 -10.82
C HIS A 211 -27.52 -8.49 -10.68
N ARG A 212 -28.14 -9.10 -11.69
CA ARG A 212 -29.57 -9.46 -11.67
C ARG A 212 -29.89 -10.52 -10.62
N GLU A 213 -29.05 -11.53 -10.46
CA GLU A 213 -29.18 -12.55 -9.42
C GLU A 213 -29.16 -11.91 -8.02
N ALA A 214 -28.15 -11.09 -7.74
CA ALA A 214 -28.04 -10.39 -6.45
C ALA A 214 -29.22 -9.42 -6.21
N LEU A 215 -29.64 -8.66 -7.21
CA LEU A 215 -30.76 -7.73 -7.10
C LEU A 215 -32.09 -8.46 -6.91
N SER A 216 -32.32 -9.56 -7.60
CA SER A 216 -33.51 -10.39 -7.41
C SER A 216 -33.62 -10.87 -5.96
N ALA A 217 -32.51 -11.35 -5.39
CA ALA A 217 -32.46 -11.76 -3.99
C ALA A 217 -32.64 -10.59 -3.00
N ALA A 218 -32.07 -9.41 -3.32
CA ALA A 218 -32.14 -8.24 -2.43
C ALA A 218 -33.56 -7.65 -2.37
N PHE A 219 -34.24 -7.55 -3.52
CA PHE A 219 -35.53 -6.90 -3.63
C PHE A 219 -36.70 -7.85 -3.40
N ASP A 220 -36.58 -9.13 -3.72
CA ASP A 220 -37.66 -10.15 -3.60
C ASP A 220 -39.00 -9.68 -4.18
N GLY A 221 -38.93 -9.07 -5.36
CA GLY A 221 -40.11 -8.54 -6.07
C GLY A 221 -40.79 -7.33 -5.42
N LYS A 222 -40.20 -6.71 -4.38
CA LYS A 222 -40.80 -5.58 -3.65
C LYS A 222 -39.88 -4.38 -3.58
N PRO A 223 -40.37 -3.14 -3.62
CA PRO A 223 -39.55 -1.96 -3.41
C PRO A 223 -39.06 -1.88 -1.98
N ILE A 224 -37.82 -1.33 -1.83
CA ILE A 224 -37.20 -1.16 -0.53
C ILE A 224 -37.23 0.32 -0.15
N ARG A 225 -37.75 0.62 1.03
CA ARG A 225 -37.77 1.99 1.55
C ARG A 225 -36.57 2.33 2.37
N GLY A 226 -35.88 3.42 1.99
CA GLY A 226 -34.74 3.99 2.73
C GLY A 226 -33.41 3.48 2.27
N PHE A 227 -32.46 4.40 2.21
CA PHE A 227 -31.08 4.14 1.74
C PHE A 227 -30.36 3.04 2.55
N GLU A 228 -30.49 3.08 3.86
CA GLU A 228 -29.83 2.11 4.72
C GLU A 228 -30.34 0.68 4.53
N ASN A 229 -31.66 0.55 4.38
CA ASN A 229 -32.29 -0.76 4.18
C ASN A 229 -31.88 -1.39 2.83
N VAL A 230 -31.83 -0.59 1.75
CA VAL A 230 -31.37 -1.12 0.46
C VAL A 230 -29.92 -1.51 0.53
N LEU A 231 -29.08 -0.71 1.19
CA LEU A 231 -27.67 -0.99 1.33
C LEU A 231 -27.39 -2.30 2.10
N GLN A 232 -28.09 -2.52 3.21
CA GLN A 232 -27.95 -3.76 3.99
C GLN A 232 -28.39 -4.99 3.18
N ARG A 233 -29.49 -4.91 2.45
CA ARG A 233 -29.96 -6.02 1.61
C ARG A 233 -28.99 -6.29 0.45
N LEU A 234 -28.42 -5.26 -0.17
CA LEU A 234 -27.39 -5.42 -1.19
C LEU A 234 -26.13 -6.07 -0.63
N ILE A 235 -25.67 -5.67 0.57
CA ILE A 235 -24.51 -6.30 1.21
C ILE A 235 -24.74 -7.81 1.35
N ALA A 236 -25.89 -8.21 1.88
CA ALA A 236 -26.21 -9.62 2.09
C ALA A 236 -26.34 -10.40 0.77
N SER A 237 -27.06 -9.85 -0.23
CA SER A 237 -27.28 -10.53 -1.49
C SER A 237 -26.01 -10.66 -2.35
N TYR A 238 -25.16 -9.63 -2.36
CA TYR A 238 -23.89 -9.70 -3.08
C TYR A 238 -22.87 -10.61 -2.38
N GLU A 239 -22.92 -10.74 -1.04
CA GLU A 239 -22.14 -11.74 -0.32
C GLU A 239 -22.51 -13.16 -0.74
N ASN A 240 -23.79 -13.45 -0.98
CA ASN A 240 -24.29 -14.76 -1.43
C ASN A 240 -23.75 -15.17 -2.79
N ILE A 241 -23.52 -14.22 -3.70
CA ILE A 241 -22.88 -14.49 -5.01
C ILE A 241 -21.31 -14.40 -4.95
N GLY A 242 -20.73 -14.40 -3.74
CA GLY A 242 -19.28 -14.36 -3.53
C GLY A 242 -18.65 -12.97 -3.61
N PHE A 243 -19.43 -11.91 -3.75
CA PHE A 243 -18.94 -10.53 -3.82
C PHE A 243 -19.05 -9.83 -2.45
N LYS A 244 -18.22 -10.25 -1.49
CA LYS A 244 -18.17 -9.65 -0.15
C LYS A 244 -17.35 -8.37 -0.15
N ARG A 245 -17.98 -7.21 0.10
CA ARG A 245 -17.32 -5.89 0.14
C ARG A 245 -17.81 -5.05 1.32
N GLY A 246 -16.96 -4.11 1.75
CA GLY A 246 -17.32 -3.16 2.81
C GLY A 246 -18.33 -2.10 2.34
N ARG A 247 -18.96 -1.45 3.32
CA ARG A 247 -20.02 -0.44 3.12
C ARG A 247 -19.72 0.61 2.04
N SER A 248 -18.52 1.18 2.02
CA SER A 248 -18.14 2.23 1.07
C SER A 248 -18.13 1.77 -0.39
N VAL A 249 -17.74 0.52 -0.64
CA VAL A 249 -17.79 -0.08 -1.98
C VAL A 249 -19.22 -0.37 -2.38
N MET A 250 -20.05 -0.83 -1.45
CA MET A 250 -21.46 -1.11 -1.72
C MET A 250 -22.29 0.16 -1.99
N ILE A 251 -21.90 1.29 -1.40
CA ILE A 251 -22.48 2.60 -1.77
C ILE A 251 -22.15 2.95 -3.22
N LYS A 252 -20.89 2.78 -3.64
CA LYS A 252 -20.48 3.02 -5.03
C LYS A 252 -21.16 2.04 -6.00
N LEU A 253 -21.33 0.79 -5.58
CA LEU A 253 -22.08 -0.19 -6.35
C LEU A 253 -23.53 0.23 -6.53
N LEU A 254 -24.23 0.68 -5.47
CA LEU A 254 -25.61 1.16 -5.59
C LEU A 254 -25.70 2.35 -6.56
N GLN A 255 -24.76 3.29 -6.50
CA GLN A 255 -24.67 4.39 -7.47
C GLN A 255 -24.49 3.86 -8.90
N TYR A 256 -23.56 2.92 -9.11
CA TYR A 256 -23.32 2.30 -10.41
C TYR A 256 -24.57 1.58 -10.96
N LEU A 257 -25.28 0.85 -10.12
CA LEU A 257 -26.54 0.19 -10.47
C LEU A 257 -27.65 1.18 -10.85
N THR A 258 -27.64 2.36 -10.22
CA THR A 258 -28.65 3.41 -10.47
C THR A 258 -28.28 4.25 -11.70
N ASP A 259 -27.05 4.71 -11.80
CA ASP A 259 -26.64 5.74 -12.76
C ASP A 259 -26.16 5.14 -14.08
N ASN A 260 -25.42 4.02 -14.02
CA ASN A 260 -24.81 3.40 -15.20
C ASN A 260 -25.63 2.25 -15.75
N LEU A 261 -25.94 1.25 -14.92
CA LEU A 261 -26.68 0.06 -15.38
C LEU A 261 -28.19 0.28 -15.41
N LYS A 262 -28.69 1.30 -14.70
CA LYS A 262 -30.13 1.61 -14.58
C LYS A 262 -30.97 0.40 -14.13
N LEU A 263 -30.36 -0.53 -13.39
CA LEU A 263 -31.03 -1.70 -12.82
C LEU A 263 -31.75 -1.39 -11.52
N VAL A 264 -31.41 -0.28 -10.87
CA VAL A 264 -32.10 0.21 -9.68
C VAL A 264 -32.63 1.61 -9.96
N VAL A 265 -33.89 1.81 -9.74
CA VAL A 265 -34.58 3.12 -9.90
C VAL A 265 -34.93 3.65 -8.52
N LYS A 266 -34.57 4.91 -8.25
CA LYS A 266 -34.94 5.60 -7.01
C LYS A 266 -36.06 6.60 -7.31
N GLN A 267 -37.17 6.44 -6.60
CA GLN A 267 -38.29 7.41 -6.61
C GLN A 267 -38.56 7.82 -5.17
N ASP A 268 -38.34 9.07 -4.84
CA ASP A 268 -38.40 9.60 -3.46
C ASP A 268 -37.52 8.82 -2.49
N LYS A 269 -38.12 8.11 -1.54
CA LYS A 269 -37.44 7.26 -0.54
C LYS A 269 -37.52 5.77 -0.85
N LEU A 270 -38.05 5.39 -2.01
CA LEU A 270 -38.22 4.01 -2.45
C LEU A 270 -37.20 3.68 -3.53
N PHE A 271 -36.67 2.47 -3.47
CA PHE A 271 -35.80 1.89 -4.48
C PHE A 271 -36.50 0.70 -5.11
N TYR A 272 -36.47 0.62 -6.43
CA TYR A 272 -37.07 -0.41 -7.24
C TYR A 272 -36.02 -1.15 -8.02
N TYR A 273 -36.17 -2.46 -8.17
CA TYR A 273 -35.34 -3.23 -9.10
C TYR A 273 -36.08 -3.29 -10.44
N ASP A 274 -35.45 -2.79 -11.49
CA ASP A 274 -35.96 -2.84 -12.85
C ASP A 274 -35.57 -4.16 -13.52
N MET A 275 -36.51 -5.05 -13.70
CA MET A 275 -36.36 -6.37 -14.30
C MET A 275 -36.42 -6.36 -15.84
N THR A 276 -36.59 -5.20 -16.47
CA THR A 276 -36.69 -5.08 -17.93
C THR A 276 -35.43 -5.62 -18.60
N PRO A 277 -35.51 -6.53 -19.59
CA PRO A 277 -34.34 -6.99 -20.33
C PRO A 277 -33.61 -5.83 -21.00
N ALA A 278 -32.26 -5.92 -21.06
CA ALA A 278 -31.42 -4.86 -21.66
C ALA A 278 -31.82 -4.58 -23.16
N GLU A 279 -32.28 -5.60 -23.86
CA GLU A 279 -32.75 -5.51 -25.26
C GLU A 279 -34.06 -4.72 -25.42
N ALA A 280 -34.91 -4.69 -24.41
CA ALA A 280 -36.15 -3.93 -24.46
C ALA A 280 -35.96 -2.41 -24.28
N ARG A 281 -34.82 -1.99 -23.70
CA ARG A 281 -34.54 -0.57 -23.47
C ARG A 281 -34.02 0.17 -24.70
N LEU A 282 -33.57 -0.57 -25.73
CA LEU A 282 -33.08 0.02 -27.00
C LEU A 282 -34.21 0.51 -27.89
N PHE A 283 -35.48 0.19 -27.57
CA PHE A 283 -36.64 0.57 -28.37
C PHE A 283 -37.47 1.70 -27.75
N ASP A 284 -37.11 2.20 -26.54
CA ASP A 284 -37.83 3.29 -25.86
C ASP A 284 -37.17 4.69 -26.07
N GLU A 285 -36.15 4.79 -26.90
CA GLU A 285 -35.45 6.05 -27.24
C GLU A 285 -35.71 6.50 -28.70
N GLU A 286 -36.90 6.22 -29.28
CA GLU A 286 -37.38 6.86 -30.53
C GLU A 286 -38.54 7.85 -30.32
#